data_8e9cc61b744e0cd96c18568c7f5d010f
#
_entry.id   8e9cc61b744e0cd96c18568c7f5d010f
#
_cell.length_a   1.000
_cell.length_b   1.000
_cell.length_c   1.000
_cell.angle_alpha   90.00
_cell.angle_beta   90.00
_cell.angle_gamma   90.00
#
_symmetry.space_group_name_H-M   'P 1'
#
loop_
_entity.id
_entity.type
_entity.pdbx_description
1 polymer ?
#
loop_
_entity_poly.entity_id
_entity_poly.type
_entity_poly.pdbx_seq_one_letter_code
_entity_poly.pdbx_strand_id
1 'polypeptide(L)'
;RYDVVTGVQTCALPIWRFDNRLSQWYTNETFNTSGTFQVDQPILWTDGTISLINRFGWQDNSSIIEGDKTSNRAFSNDLYLQLTQPIFTYNKRKMELKQIEYDYENANISYALQQLNTEKSITDQFYSVYMAQSNLEISREELVNAQQSYDIIKNKVEADLAAKDELFQAELNLATARSSVDESQVNLENAKDKLKQTLGMRLDEDILVFAEVEIKPIQVNLDQAISHGLGSRLELRQREIESKELEFDMIKTKALNEFKGDVSISFGLIGDNSHLNKVYNNPTQNPRVSISFAVPIFDWGEKKARIKAQKMAQRINELEFQEDKVDIELNIRQVWRNLENLRTQIKIAEQNVQNAQLTYDLNQTRYREGDITGMEMSQFQTQLSNKKITYTQALINYRIELLNLKILSLYDFDKNIPLVPMKDIIDKK
;
A
#
# COMPACT_ATOMS: atom_id res chain seq x y z
N ARG A 1 -20.18 21.41 -2.87
CA ARG A 1 -19.69 21.64 -1.49
C ARG A 1 -20.54 22.76 -0.89
N TYR A 2 -21.17 22.50 0.23
CA TYR A 2 -21.96 23.50 0.96
C TYR A 2 -21.11 23.92 2.13
N ASP A 3 -20.53 25.12 2.06
CA ASP A 3 -19.80 25.70 3.19
C ASP A 3 -20.69 26.74 3.86
N VAL A 4 -21.16 26.44 5.08
CA VAL A 4 -21.84 27.41 5.95
C VAL A 4 -20.77 28.04 6.82
N VAL A 5 -20.36 29.25 6.49
CA VAL A 5 -19.46 30.05 7.33
C VAL A 5 -20.30 31.00 8.20
N THR A 6 -20.45 30.66 9.47
CA THR A 6 -21.02 31.59 10.47
C THR A 6 -19.87 32.31 11.17
N GLY A 7 -19.64 33.56 10.82
CA GLY A 7 -18.73 34.44 11.54
C GLY A 7 -19.53 35.41 12.44
N VAL A 8 -19.42 35.23 13.75
CA VAL A 8 -19.92 36.26 14.71
C VAL A 8 -18.73 37.18 15.03
N GLN A 9 -18.74 38.38 14.50
CA GLN A 9 -17.82 39.44 14.92
C GLN A 9 -18.53 40.35 15.91
N THR A 10 -18.26 40.17 17.20
CA THR A 10 -18.68 41.11 18.24
C THR A 10 -17.54 42.08 18.49
N CYS A 11 -17.70 43.30 18.04
CA CYS A 11 -16.85 44.41 18.45
C CYS A 11 -17.74 45.49 19.03
N ALA A 12 -17.91 45.47 20.34
CA ALA A 12 -18.57 46.53 21.08
C ALA A 12 -17.55 47.22 22.00
N LEU A 13 -16.60 47.92 21.42
CA LEU A 13 -15.84 48.90 22.17
C LEU A 13 -16.32 50.29 21.74
N PRO A 14 -16.78 51.14 22.69
CA PRO A 14 -17.15 52.49 22.36
C PRO A 14 -15.93 53.24 21.81
N ILE A 15 -16.06 53.72 20.57
CA ILE A 15 -15.01 54.51 19.93
C ILE A 15 -15.37 55.97 20.07
N TRP A 16 -14.53 56.71 20.76
CA TRP A 16 -14.65 58.14 20.82
C TRP A 16 -14.16 58.77 19.51
N ARG A 17 -15.05 59.57 18.88
CA ARG A 17 -14.72 60.33 17.66
C ARG A 17 -15.05 61.79 17.86
N PHE A 18 -14.24 62.69 17.30
CA PHE A 18 -14.50 64.12 17.25
C PHE A 18 -15.15 64.45 15.91
N ASP A 19 -16.34 65.06 15.96
CA ASP A 19 -17.00 65.57 14.77
C ASP A 19 -16.56 67.02 14.56
N ASN A 20 -15.79 67.27 13.50
CA ASN A 20 -15.26 68.56 13.16
C ASN A 20 -16.33 69.53 12.75
N ARG A 21 -17.52 69.09 12.32
CA ARG A 21 -18.63 70.00 11.95
C ARG A 21 -19.41 70.51 13.15
N LEU A 22 -19.60 69.59 14.12
CA LEU A 22 -20.33 69.92 15.33
C LEU A 22 -19.41 70.39 16.47
N SER A 23 -18.08 70.25 16.27
CA SER A 23 -17.05 70.56 17.29
C SER A 23 -17.26 69.80 18.62
N GLN A 24 -17.77 68.60 18.53
CA GLN A 24 -18.15 67.78 19.69
C GLN A 24 -17.60 66.40 19.62
N TRP A 25 -17.36 65.77 20.78
CA TRP A 25 -17.00 64.35 20.91
C TRP A 25 -18.27 63.56 21.02
N TYR A 26 -18.31 62.41 20.27
CA TYR A 26 -19.38 61.45 20.38
C TYR A 26 -18.81 60.03 20.51
N THR A 27 -19.55 59.16 21.17
CA THR A 27 -19.24 57.74 21.28
C THR A 27 -20.06 56.98 20.27
N ASN A 28 -19.42 56.14 19.45
CA ASN A 28 -20.09 55.28 18.52
C ASN A 28 -19.90 53.79 18.95
N GLU A 29 -21.02 53.13 19.15
CA GLU A 29 -21.05 51.68 19.43
C GLU A 29 -21.70 51.00 18.24
N THR A 30 -20.98 50.00 17.65
CA THR A 30 -21.49 49.23 16.52
C THR A 30 -21.47 47.75 16.86
N PHE A 31 -22.62 47.14 16.82
CA PHE A 31 -22.76 45.70 16.92
C PHE A 31 -23.20 45.14 15.56
N ASN A 32 -22.39 44.21 14.99
CA ASN A 32 -22.70 43.60 13.72
C ASN A 32 -22.66 42.08 13.87
N THR A 33 -23.66 41.40 13.32
CA THR A 33 -23.64 39.96 13.14
C THR A 33 -24.07 39.61 11.73
N SER A 34 -23.44 38.63 11.12
CA SER A 34 -23.81 38.18 9.77
C SER A 34 -23.65 36.69 9.61
N GLY A 35 -24.56 36.10 8.85
CA GLY A 35 -24.46 34.74 8.36
C GLY A 35 -24.38 34.73 6.84
N THR A 36 -23.52 33.90 6.27
CA THR A 36 -23.40 33.77 4.81
C THR A 36 -23.71 32.31 4.42
N PHE A 37 -24.61 32.14 3.48
CA PHE A 37 -24.88 30.90 2.81
C PHE A 37 -24.38 31.01 1.38
N GLN A 38 -23.50 30.03 0.97
CA GLN A 38 -22.87 30.06 -0.33
C GLN A 38 -22.93 28.67 -0.97
N VAL A 39 -23.29 28.64 -2.25
CA VAL A 39 -23.26 27.45 -3.09
C VAL A 39 -22.38 27.72 -4.29
N ASP A 40 -21.32 26.97 -4.43
CA ASP A 40 -20.35 27.12 -5.52
C ASP A 40 -20.47 25.98 -6.51
N GLN A 41 -20.60 26.33 -7.80
CA GLN A 41 -20.55 25.40 -8.92
C GLN A 41 -19.32 25.72 -9.78
N PRO A 42 -18.27 24.87 -9.72
CA PRO A 42 -17.10 25.02 -10.59
C PRO A 42 -17.43 24.67 -12.04
N ILE A 43 -16.82 25.40 -13.00
CA ILE A 43 -16.93 25.16 -14.44
C ILE A 43 -15.62 24.50 -14.91
N LEU A 44 -15.68 23.22 -15.27
CA LEU A 44 -14.49 22.44 -15.63
C LEU A 44 -13.74 22.99 -16.85
N TRP A 45 -14.46 23.53 -17.82
CA TRP A 45 -13.88 23.93 -19.12
C TRP A 45 -13.09 25.23 -19.06
N THR A 46 -13.52 26.17 -18.20
CA THR A 46 -12.95 27.50 -18.13
C THR A 46 -12.18 27.78 -16.84
N ASP A 47 -12.22 26.86 -15.87
CA ASP A 47 -11.73 27.05 -14.50
C ASP A 47 -12.48 28.15 -13.71
N GLY A 48 -13.62 28.62 -14.25
CA GLY A 48 -14.49 29.58 -13.59
C GLY A 48 -15.32 28.95 -12.49
N THR A 49 -15.95 29.79 -11.67
CA THR A 49 -16.86 29.38 -10.59
C THR A 49 -18.11 30.27 -10.62
N ILE A 50 -19.28 29.62 -10.65
CA ILE A 50 -20.57 30.30 -10.42
C ILE A 50 -20.91 30.08 -8.95
N SER A 51 -21.15 31.20 -8.23
CA SER A 51 -21.49 31.21 -6.81
C SER A 51 -22.83 31.85 -6.60
N LEU A 52 -23.76 31.18 -5.90
CA LEU A 52 -24.96 31.78 -5.35
C LEU A 52 -24.67 32.09 -3.88
N ILE A 53 -24.71 33.38 -3.55
CA ILE A 53 -24.35 33.84 -2.23
C ILE A 53 -25.52 34.59 -1.62
N ASN A 54 -25.91 34.20 -0.42
CA ASN A 54 -26.87 34.90 0.41
C ASN A 54 -26.18 35.31 1.72
N ARG A 55 -26.01 36.60 1.94
CA ARG A 55 -25.48 37.14 3.18
C ARG A 55 -26.60 37.87 3.94
N PHE A 56 -26.91 37.36 5.09
CA PHE A 56 -27.86 37.96 6.01
C PHE A 56 -27.08 38.64 7.13
N GLY A 57 -27.39 39.91 7.38
CA GLY A 57 -26.73 40.70 8.41
C GLY A 57 -27.75 41.36 9.33
N TRP A 58 -27.35 41.57 10.56
CA TRP A 58 -28.02 42.46 11.51
C TRP A 58 -26.98 43.39 12.11
N GLN A 59 -27.34 44.70 12.19
CA GLN A 59 -26.49 45.70 12.77
C GLN A 59 -27.26 46.58 13.74
N ASP A 60 -26.65 46.95 14.85
CA ASP A 60 -27.11 47.96 15.79
C ASP A 60 -26.01 49.00 15.92
N ASN A 61 -26.28 50.18 15.36
CA ASN A 61 -25.37 51.33 15.42
C ASN A 61 -25.96 52.32 16.40
N SER A 62 -25.32 52.56 17.54
CA SER A 62 -25.73 53.58 18.49
C SER A 62 -24.65 54.66 18.61
N SER A 63 -25.08 55.90 18.56
CA SER A 63 -24.23 57.06 18.83
C SER A 63 -24.76 57.82 20.04
N ILE A 64 -23.84 58.24 20.90
CA ILE A 64 -24.15 59.03 22.07
C ILE A 64 -23.50 60.39 21.88
N ILE A 65 -24.34 61.43 21.77
CA ILE A 65 -23.94 62.82 21.63
C ILE A 65 -24.57 63.60 22.81
N GLU A 66 -23.79 64.27 23.65
CA GLU A 66 -24.24 65.00 24.82
C GLU A 66 -25.16 64.25 25.78
N GLY A 67 -25.04 62.94 25.81
CA GLY A 67 -25.90 62.07 26.65
C GLY A 67 -27.14 61.53 25.97
N ASP A 68 -27.52 62.01 24.81
CA ASP A 68 -28.61 61.50 24.00
C ASP A 68 -28.13 60.29 23.17
N LYS A 69 -28.72 59.13 23.41
CA LYS A 69 -28.43 57.89 22.67
C LYS A 69 -29.36 57.77 21.48
N THR A 70 -28.80 57.84 20.27
CA THR A 70 -29.49 57.50 19.04
C THR A 70 -29.09 56.09 18.62
N SER A 71 -30.05 55.17 18.44
CA SER A 71 -29.81 53.79 17.98
C SER A 71 -30.51 53.58 16.64
N ASN A 72 -29.75 53.08 15.66
CA ASN A 72 -30.29 52.67 14.38
C ASN A 72 -30.02 51.17 14.19
N ARG A 73 -31.09 50.38 14.15
CA ARG A 73 -31.07 48.92 13.93
C ARG A 73 -31.53 48.61 12.53
N ALA A 74 -30.78 47.77 11.84
CA ALA A 74 -31.14 47.33 10.50
C ALA A 74 -30.81 45.87 10.29
N PHE A 75 -31.71 45.18 9.60
CA PHE A 75 -31.44 43.90 8.98
C PHE A 75 -31.07 44.15 7.53
N SER A 76 -30.01 43.47 7.07
CA SER A 76 -29.58 43.49 5.67
C SER A 76 -29.60 42.08 5.10
N ASN A 77 -29.96 41.94 3.83
CA ASN A 77 -29.80 40.72 3.11
C ASN A 77 -29.27 41.02 1.71
N ASP A 78 -28.13 40.40 1.38
CA ASP A 78 -27.49 40.47 0.07
C ASP A 78 -27.62 39.12 -0.60
N LEU A 79 -28.46 38.99 -1.61
CA LEU A 79 -28.60 37.81 -2.44
C LEU A 79 -28.02 38.11 -3.83
N TYR A 80 -26.96 37.39 -4.22
CA TYR A 80 -26.36 37.62 -5.53
C TYR A 80 -25.81 36.34 -6.15
N LEU A 81 -25.86 36.32 -7.48
CA LEU A 81 -25.20 35.35 -8.32
C LEU A 81 -23.88 35.93 -8.81
N GLN A 82 -22.78 35.26 -8.60
CA GLN A 82 -21.45 35.71 -8.99
C GLN A 82 -20.80 34.68 -9.91
N LEU A 83 -20.25 35.15 -11.05
CA LEU A 83 -19.32 34.42 -11.88
C LEU A 83 -17.91 34.94 -11.63
N THR A 84 -17.01 34.08 -11.21
CA THR A 84 -15.57 34.40 -11.10
C THR A 84 -14.83 33.56 -12.16
N GLN A 85 -14.11 34.25 -13.06
CA GLN A 85 -13.39 33.64 -14.14
C GLN A 85 -11.92 34.04 -14.13
N PRO A 86 -10.99 33.11 -13.77
CA PRO A 86 -9.57 33.40 -13.92
C PRO A 86 -9.20 33.46 -15.41
N ILE A 87 -8.32 34.41 -15.76
CA ILE A 87 -7.80 34.60 -17.11
C ILE A 87 -6.27 34.64 -17.08
N PHE A 88 -5.64 34.29 -18.20
CA PHE A 88 -4.17 34.23 -18.33
C PHE A 88 -3.51 33.23 -17.38
N THR A 89 -4.19 32.11 -17.09
CA THR A 89 -3.66 31.01 -16.29
C THR A 89 -4.04 29.67 -16.87
N TYR A 90 -3.38 28.60 -16.44
CA TYR A 90 -3.77 27.24 -16.84
C TYR A 90 -5.07 26.82 -16.15
N ASN A 91 -5.79 25.88 -16.74
CA ASN A 91 -7.02 25.35 -16.15
C ASN A 91 -6.69 24.41 -14.97
N LYS A 92 -6.80 24.92 -13.75
CA LYS A 92 -6.49 24.18 -12.51
C LYS A 92 -7.45 23.02 -12.29
N ARG A 93 -8.74 23.22 -12.53
CA ARG A 93 -9.78 22.21 -12.30
C ARG A 93 -9.61 20.99 -13.16
N LYS A 94 -9.30 21.20 -14.45
CA LYS A 94 -9.03 20.11 -15.36
C LYS A 94 -7.79 19.31 -14.96
N MET A 95 -6.77 20.00 -14.47
CA MET A 95 -5.53 19.36 -14.02
C MET A 95 -5.76 18.60 -12.69
N GLU A 96 -6.49 19.20 -11.74
CA GLU A 96 -6.88 18.53 -10.48
C GLU A 96 -7.71 17.27 -10.75
N LEU A 97 -8.68 17.33 -11.69
CA LEU A 97 -9.44 16.14 -12.09
C LEU A 97 -8.53 15.04 -12.63
N LYS A 98 -7.59 15.40 -13.51
CA LYS A 98 -6.61 14.45 -14.03
C LYS A 98 -5.70 13.87 -12.94
N GLN A 99 -5.30 14.67 -11.97
CA GLN A 99 -4.51 14.21 -10.84
C GLN A 99 -5.30 13.20 -9.99
N ILE A 100 -6.57 13.49 -9.70
CA ILE A 100 -7.45 12.55 -8.98
C ILE A 100 -7.66 11.24 -9.77
N GLU A 101 -7.76 11.31 -11.11
CA GLU A 101 -7.83 10.10 -11.96
C GLU A 101 -6.55 9.25 -11.81
N TYR A 102 -5.36 9.86 -11.80
CA TYR A 102 -4.10 9.18 -11.58
C TYR A 102 -3.93 8.65 -10.15
N ASP A 103 -4.37 9.41 -9.15
CA ASP A 103 -4.38 8.96 -7.75
C ASP A 103 -5.26 7.71 -7.59
N TYR A 104 -6.44 7.70 -8.25
CA TYR A 104 -7.32 6.53 -8.26
C TYR A 104 -6.68 5.33 -8.96
N GLU A 105 -6.03 5.53 -10.13
CA GLU A 105 -5.30 4.48 -10.83
C GLU A 105 -4.16 3.92 -9.96
N ASN A 106 -3.37 4.79 -9.33
CA ASN A 106 -2.30 4.41 -8.39
C ASN A 106 -2.82 3.61 -7.19
N ALA A 107 -3.97 3.98 -6.64
CA ALA A 107 -4.60 3.24 -5.56
C ALA A 107 -5.01 1.82 -6.00
N ASN A 108 -5.57 1.67 -7.22
CA ASN A 108 -5.92 0.36 -7.78
C ASN A 108 -4.67 -0.49 -8.04
N ILE A 109 -3.60 0.10 -8.58
CA ILE A 109 -2.32 -0.59 -8.78
C ILE A 109 -1.75 -1.05 -7.44
N SER A 110 -1.72 -0.18 -6.44
CA SER A 110 -1.22 -0.51 -5.11
C SER A 110 -2.02 -1.63 -4.46
N TYR A 111 -3.35 -1.63 -4.64
CA TYR A 111 -4.21 -2.71 -4.18
C TYR A 111 -3.89 -4.05 -4.87
N ALA A 112 -3.71 -4.05 -6.19
CA ALA A 112 -3.34 -5.25 -6.94
C ALA A 112 -1.96 -5.80 -6.52
N LEU A 113 -0.97 -4.94 -6.34
CA LEU A 113 0.35 -5.32 -5.83
C LEU A 113 0.26 -5.89 -4.41
N GLN A 114 -0.56 -5.30 -3.54
CA GLN A 114 -0.78 -5.82 -2.19
C GLN A 114 -1.45 -7.19 -2.20
N GLN A 115 -2.40 -7.44 -3.12
CA GLN A 115 -2.99 -8.79 -3.29
C GLN A 115 -1.93 -9.83 -3.67
N LEU A 116 -1.06 -9.52 -4.65
CA LEU A 116 0.02 -10.43 -5.07
C LEU A 116 1.01 -10.69 -3.94
N ASN A 117 1.37 -9.68 -3.16
CA ASN A 117 2.25 -9.83 -2.00
C ASN A 117 1.58 -10.66 -0.89
N THR A 118 0.27 -10.49 -0.69
CA THR A 118 -0.49 -11.29 0.27
C THR A 118 -0.55 -12.75 -0.17
N GLU A 119 -0.84 -13.02 -1.45
CA GLU A 119 -0.82 -14.37 -2.02
C GLU A 119 0.55 -15.04 -1.84
N LYS A 120 1.63 -14.32 -2.14
CA LYS A 120 3.00 -14.80 -1.89
C LYS A 120 3.23 -15.12 -0.41
N SER A 121 2.88 -14.21 0.49
CA SER A 121 3.06 -14.40 1.92
C SER A 121 2.28 -15.60 2.45
N ILE A 122 1.03 -15.78 2.03
CA ILE A 122 0.21 -16.94 2.39
C ILE A 122 0.85 -18.22 1.86
N THR A 123 1.33 -18.21 0.61
CA THR A 123 1.98 -19.37 -0.01
C THR A 123 3.28 -19.75 0.72
N ASP A 124 4.09 -18.77 1.09
CA ASP A 124 5.33 -18.98 1.86
C ASP A 124 5.02 -19.60 3.24
N GLN A 125 4.00 -19.08 3.95
CA GLN A 125 3.58 -19.64 5.24
C GLN A 125 2.96 -21.03 5.09
N PHE A 126 2.16 -21.27 4.04
CA PHE A 126 1.58 -22.56 3.74
C PHE A 126 2.68 -23.64 3.56
N TYR A 127 3.69 -23.34 2.74
CA TYR A 127 4.81 -24.27 2.55
C TYR A 127 5.71 -24.42 3.79
N SER A 128 5.79 -23.38 4.63
CA SER A 128 6.46 -23.47 5.92
C SER A 128 5.78 -24.46 6.86
N VAL A 129 4.43 -24.46 6.93
CA VAL A 129 3.66 -25.45 7.68
C VAL A 129 3.86 -26.85 7.11
N TYR A 130 3.77 -26.98 5.78
CA TYR A 130 3.97 -28.26 5.11
C TYR A 130 5.37 -28.85 5.41
N MET A 131 6.41 -28.01 5.36
CA MET A 131 7.77 -28.43 5.71
C MET A 131 7.88 -28.86 7.17
N ALA A 132 7.27 -28.13 8.10
CA ALA A 132 7.26 -28.47 9.51
C ALA A 132 6.51 -29.80 9.76
N GLN A 133 5.41 -30.06 9.05
CA GLN A 133 4.70 -31.33 9.11
C GLN A 133 5.57 -32.48 8.60
N SER A 134 6.24 -32.29 7.46
CA SER A 134 7.15 -33.29 6.90
C SER A 134 8.32 -33.60 7.84
N ASN A 135 8.91 -32.60 8.46
CA ASN A 135 9.97 -32.76 9.45
C ASN A 135 9.48 -33.51 10.68
N LEU A 136 8.29 -33.26 11.18
CA LEU A 136 7.70 -33.98 12.30
C LEU A 136 7.48 -35.47 11.96
N GLU A 137 7.01 -35.75 10.74
CA GLU A 137 6.82 -37.12 10.28
C GLU A 137 8.15 -37.87 10.22
N ILE A 138 9.21 -37.26 9.67
CA ILE A 138 10.56 -37.81 9.61
C ILE A 138 11.11 -38.01 11.04
N SER A 139 10.94 -37.06 11.95
CA SER A 139 11.40 -37.23 13.35
C SER A 139 10.66 -38.36 14.08
N ARG A 140 9.37 -38.55 13.80
CA ARG A 140 8.60 -39.70 14.34
C ARG A 140 9.10 -41.02 13.80
N GLU A 141 9.42 -41.11 12.50
CA GLU A 141 10.02 -42.28 11.88
C GLU A 141 11.39 -42.58 12.54
N GLU A 142 12.21 -41.54 12.77
CA GLU A 142 13.49 -41.69 13.49
C GLU A 142 13.30 -42.17 14.92
N LEU A 143 12.31 -41.69 15.65
CA LEU A 143 12.01 -42.14 17.00
C LEU A 143 11.62 -43.64 17.02
N VAL A 144 10.78 -44.08 16.09
CA VAL A 144 10.38 -45.48 15.97
C VAL A 144 11.63 -46.38 15.71
N ASN A 145 12.50 -45.96 14.81
CA ASN A 145 13.72 -46.66 14.49
C ASN A 145 14.73 -46.70 15.66
N ALA A 146 14.88 -45.56 16.37
CA ALA A 146 15.74 -45.48 17.58
C ALA A 146 15.20 -46.39 18.71
N GLN A 147 13.88 -46.47 18.88
CA GLN A 147 13.26 -47.37 19.86
C GLN A 147 13.54 -48.83 19.49
N GLN A 148 13.37 -49.20 18.21
CA GLN A 148 13.66 -50.58 17.75
C GLN A 148 15.15 -50.95 17.96
N SER A 149 16.07 -49.99 17.66
CA SER A 149 17.49 -50.21 17.87
C SER A 149 17.83 -50.38 19.35
N TYR A 150 17.24 -49.57 20.24
CA TYR A 150 17.40 -49.72 21.67
C TYR A 150 16.93 -51.11 22.18
N ASP A 151 15.75 -51.53 21.74
CA ASP A 151 15.18 -52.83 22.14
C ASP A 151 16.06 -54.01 21.66
N ILE A 152 16.61 -53.95 20.44
CA ILE A 152 17.55 -54.93 19.91
C ILE A 152 18.84 -55.00 20.77
N ILE A 153 19.47 -53.87 21.04
CA ILE A 153 20.70 -53.78 21.83
C ILE A 153 20.46 -54.23 23.26
N LYS A 154 19.37 -53.81 23.89
CA LYS A 154 18.98 -54.28 25.24
C LYS A 154 18.90 -55.78 25.31
N ASN A 155 18.21 -56.45 24.38
CA ASN A 155 18.11 -57.88 24.33
C ASN A 155 19.49 -58.58 24.10
N LYS A 156 20.35 -57.97 23.27
CA LYS A 156 21.71 -58.47 23.04
C LYS A 156 22.59 -58.40 24.29
N VAL A 157 22.50 -57.27 25.03
CA VAL A 157 23.25 -57.08 26.28
C VAL A 157 22.75 -58.02 27.38
N GLU A 158 21.43 -58.22 27.49
CA GLU A 158 20.83 -59.21 28.41
C GLU A 158 21.25 -60.65 28.11
N ALA A 159 21.57 -60.96 26.85
CA ALA A 159 22.07 -62.26 26.41
C ALA A 159 23.62 -62.35 26.41
N ASP A 160 24.33 -61.33 26.96
CA ASP A 160 25.80 -61.21 26.96
C ASP A 160 26.42 -61.21 25.52
N LEU A 161 25.64 -60.79 24.49
CA LEU A 161 26.05 -60.74 23.11
C LEU A 161 26.47 -59.32 22.64
N ALA A 162 26.32 -58.29 23.46
CA ALA A 162 26.74 -56.90 23.19
C ALA A 162 27.28 -56.23 24.47
N ALA A 163 28.11 -55.23 24.32
CA ALA A 163 28.70 -54.48 25.42
C ALA A 163 27.74 -53.45 26.05
N LYS A 164 27.86 -53.15 27.32
CA LYS A 164 26.99 -52.18 28.04
C LYS A 164 27.10 -50.73 27.49
N ASP A 165 28.25 -50.36 26.95
CA ASP A 165 28.47 -49.02 26.35
C ASP A 165 27.61 -48.85 25.08
N GLU A 166 27.36 -49.90 24.32
CA GLU A 166 26.41 -49.90 23.20
C GLU A 166 24.96 -49.61 23.66
N LEU A 167 24.57 -50.17 24.82
CA LEU A 167 23.25 -49.92 25.41
C LEU A 167 23.13 -48.45 25.83
N PHE A 168 24.13 -47.87 26.48
CA PHE A 168 24.13 -46.44 26.86
C PHE A 168 24.08 -45.54 25.62
N GLN A 169 24.77 -45.91 24.54
CA GLN A 169 24.71 -45.15 23.30
C GLN A 169 23.31 -45.25 22.64
N ALA A 170 22.68 -46.43 22.65
CA ALA A 170 21.33 -46.59 22.14
C ALA A 170 20.29 -45.83 22.97
N GLU A 171 20.46 -45.75 24.29
CA GLU A 171 19.62 -44.97 25.20
C GLU A 171 19.76 -43.46 24.93
N LEU A 172 21.00 -42.97 24.71
CA LEU A 172 21.26 -41.58 24.33
C LEU A 172 20.61 -41.22 22.98
N ASN A 173 20.74 -42.11 21.98
CA ASN A 173 20.14 -41.92 20.66
C ASN A 173 18.60 -41.86 20.76
N LEU A 174 17.98 -42.73 21.57
CA LEU A 174 16.54 -42.73 21.81
C LEU A 174 16.08 -41.45 22.51
N ALA A 175 16.80 -40.97 23.53
CA ALA A 175 16.50 -39.72 24.22
C ALA A 175 16.60 -38.54 23.24
N THR A 176 17.62 -38.51 22.39
CA THR A 176 17.79 -37.49 21.35
C THR A 176 16.65 -37.50 20.35
N ALA A 177 16.25 -38.67 19.86
CA ALA A 177 15.13 -38.81 18.92
C ALA A 177 13.79 -38.32 19.53
N ARG A 178 13.54 -38.60 20.82
CA ARG A 178 12.36 -38.05 21.53
C ARG A 178 12.39 -36.53 21.58
N SER A 179 13.52 -35.95 21.95
CA SER A 179 13.68 -34.48 21.98
C SER A 179 13.46 -33.86 20.59
N SER A 180 13.92 -34.52 19.52
CA SER A 180 13.71 -34.02 18.13
C SER A 180 12.24 -34.05 17.71
N VAL A 181 11.46 -35.03 18.18
CA VAL A 181 10.00 -35.07 17.95
C VAL A 181 9.32 -33.91 18.68
N ASP A 182 9.67 -33.65 19.95
CA ASP A 182 9.09 -32.57 20.74
C ASP A 182 9.41 -31.19 20.12
N GLU A 183 10.66 -31.00 19.67
CA GLU A 183 11.07 -29.78 18.97
C GLU A 183 10.33 -29.60 17.64
N SER A 184 10.20 -30.67 16.84
CA SER A 184 9.48 -30.62 15.57
C SER A 184 8.00 -30.35 15.76
N GLN A 185 7.39 -30.85 16.85
CA GLN A 185 6.00 -30.54 17.19
C GLN A 185 5.83 -29.05 17.52
N VAL A 186 6.70 -28.47 18.33
CA VAL A 186 6.69 -27.05 18.67
C VAL A 186 6.86 -26.19 17.39
N ASN A 187 7.79 -26.58 16.52
CA ASN A 187 8.02 -25.88 15.26
C ASN A 187 6.78 -25.92 14.34
N LEU A 188 6.06 -27.04 14.29
CA LEU A 188 4.81 -27.16 13.54
C LEU A 188 3.73 -26.24 14.11
N GLU A 189 3.51 -26.23 15.43
CA GLU A 189 2.51 -25.35 16.04
C GLU A 189 2.83 -23.87 15.80
N ASN A 190 4.10 -23.47 15.93
CA ASN A 190 4.55 -22.13 15.61
C ASN A 190 4.32 -21.74 14.14
N ALA A 191 4.56 -22.67 13.21
CA ALA A 191 4.30 -22.46 11.79
C ALA A 191 2.81 -22.32 11.49
N LYS A 192 1.96 -23.17 12.11
CA LYS A 192 0.50 -23.08 12.01
C LYS A 192 -0.01 -21.75 12.53
N ASP A 193 0.48 -21.27 13.66
CA ASP A 193 0.05 -19.99 14.24
C ASP A 193 0.39 -18.79 13.35
N LYS A 194 1.55 -18.79 12.71
CA LYS A 194 1.92 -17.78 11.72
C LYS A 194 0.98 -17.81 10.49
N LEU A 195 0.64 -18.99 10.00
CA LEU A 195 -0.30 -19.13 8.89
C LEU A 195 -1.70 -18.63 9.28
N LYS A 196 -2.20 -19.01 10.47
CA LYS A 196 -3.48 -18.54 11.02
C LYS A 196 -3.49 -17.01 11.11
N GLN A 197 -2.42 -16.41 11.65
CA GLN A 197 -2.27 -14.96 11.73
C GLN A 197 -2.36 -14.30 10.35
N THR A 198 -1.68 -14.85 9.35
CA THR A 198 -1.68 -14.31 7.98
C THR A 198 -3.06 -14.44 7.32
N LEU A 199 -3.79 -15.52 7.62
CA LEU A 199 -5.16 -15.75 7.14
C LEU A 199 -6.23 -14.98 7.92
N GLY A 200 -5.88 -14.34 9.05
CA GLY A 200 -6.83 -13.69 9.94
C GLY A 200 -7.72 -14.69 10.70
N MET A 201 -7.29 -15.94 10.86
CA MET A 201 -7.99 -16.98 11.61
C MET A 201 -7.73 -16.84 13.12
N ARG A 202 -8.60 -17.43 13.91
CA ARG A 202 -8.38 -17.52 15.35
C ARG A 202 -7.30 -18.53 15.66
N LEU A 203 -6.47 -18.25 16.69
CA LEU A 203 -5.36 -19.14 17.06
C LEU A 203 -5.80 -20.47 17.68
N ASP A 204 -7.02 -20.52 18.22
CA ASP A 204 -7.62 -21.73 18.81
C ASP A 204 -8.23 -22.71 17.78
N GLU A 205 -8.36 -22.31 16.53
CA GLU A 205 -8.80 -23.19 15.44
C GLU A 205 -7.66 -24.12 15.02
N ASP A 206 -7.93 -25.41 14.79
CA ASP A 206 -6.93 -26.32 14.23
C ASP A 206 -6.95 -26.29 12.71
N ILE A 207 -5.76 -26.33 12.11
CA ILE A 207 -5.59 -26.37 10.66
C ILE A 207 -4.73 -27.57 10.26
N LEU A 208 -5.12 -28.22 9.17
CA LEU A 208 -4.33 -29.23 8.49
C LEU A 208 -3.98 -28.74 7.10
N VAL A 209 -2.71 -28.86 6.76
CA VAL A 209 -2.19 -28.46 5.45
C VAL A 209 -1.90 -29.70 4.63
N PHE A 210 -2.49 -29.77 3.44
CA PHE A 210 -2.20 -30.81 2.47
C PHE A 210 -1.65 -30.17 1.20
N ALA A 211 -0.48 -30.59 0.77
CA ALA A 211 0.11 -30.15 -0.48
C ALA A 211 0.34 -31.34 -1.41
N GLU A 212 -0.19 -31.22 -2.62
CA GLU A 212 0.19 -32.13 -3.70
C GLU A 212 1.49 -31.57 -4.31
N VAL A 213 2.64 -32.13 -3.88
CA VAL A 213 3.97 -31.59 -4.24
C VAL A 213 4.52 -32.25 -5.50
N GLU A 214 3.67 -32.95 -6.27
CA GLU A 214 4.12 -33.44 -7.58
C GLU A 214 4.51 -32.28 -8.48
N ILE A 215 5.75 -32.28 -8.93
CA ILE A 215 6.28 -31.29 -9.84
C ILE A 215 6.20 -31.81 -11.26
N LYS A 216 5.33 -31.15 -12.06
CA LYS A 216 5.48 -31.18 -13.51
C LYS A 216 6.46 -30.06 -13.89
N PRO A 217 7.67 -30.36 -14.35
CA PRO A 217 8.65 -29.33 -14.69
C PRO A 217 8.12 -28.51 -15.86
N ILE A 218 7.84 -27.24 -15.60
CA ILE A 218 7.40 -26.27 -16.60
C ILE A 218 8.64 -25.71 -17.30
N GLN A 219 8.67 -25.71 -18.63
CA GLN A 219 9.69 -25.03 -19.39
C GLN A 219 9.28 -23.58 -19.61
N VAL A 220 9.98 -22.66 -18.97
CA VAL A 220 9.76 -21.22 -19.13
C VAL A 220 10.77 -20.65 -20.09
N ASN A 221 10.29 -20.00 -21.16
CA ASN A 221 11.14 -19.23 -22.05
C ASN A 221 11.50 -17.89 -21.38
N LEU A 222 12.82 -17.63 -21.23
CA LEU A 222 13.33 -16.43 -20.58
C LEU A 222 12.89 -15.14 -21.30
N ASP A 223 12.97 -15.11 -22.63
CA ASP A 223 12.63 -13.90 -23.42
C ASP A 223 11.14 -13.57 -23.31
N GLN A 224 10.29 -14.60 -23.25
CA GLN A 224 8.86 -14.40 -22.99
C GLN A 224 8.61 -13.86 -21.58
N ALA A 225 9.29 -14.38 -20.57
CA ALA A 225 9.16 -13.91 -19.20
C ALA A 225 9.58 -12.44 -19.06
N ILE A 226 10.69 -12.04 -19.69
CA ILE A 226 11.14 -10.64 -19.71
C ILE A 226 10.14 -9.76 -20.46
N SER A 227 9.67 -10.21 -21.64
CA SER A 227 8.71 -9.44 -22.43
C SER A 227 7.41 -9.19 -21.65
N HIS A 228 6.87 -10.21 -20.98
CA HIS A 228 5.69 -10.06 -20.13
C HIS A 228 5.96 -9.15 -18.93
N GLY A 229 7.09 -9.33 -18.23
CA GLY A 229 7.47 -8.48 -17.11
C GLY A 229 7.56 -7.01 -17.50
N LEU A 230 8.31 -6.67 -18.54
CA LEU A 230 8.46 -5.29 -19.00
C LEU A 230 7.16 -4.69 -19.58
N GLY A 231 6.29 -5.53 -20.17
CA GLY A 231 5.04 -5.06 -20.77
C GLY A 231 3.86 -4.91 -19.81
N SER A 232 3.89 -5.60 -18.66
CA SER A 232 2.72 -5.70 -17.78
C SER A 232 3.00 -5.24 -16.33
N ARG A 233 4.23 -4.87 -16.03
CA ARG A 233 4.63 -4.54 -14.65
C ARG A 233 3.94 -3.28 -14.15
N LEU A 234 3.20 -3.42 -13.04
CA LEU A 234 2.39 -2.35 -12.47
C LEU A 234 3.24 -1.21 -11.92
N GLU A 235 4.43 -1.48 -11.41
CA GLU A 235 5.35 -0.48 -10.90
C GLU A 235 5.88 0.44 -12.01
N LEU A 236 6.06 -0.07 -13.24
CA LEU A 236 6.41 0.78 -14.39
C LEU A 236 5.26 1.74 -14.72
N ARG A 237 4.00 1.29 -14.58
CA ARG A 237 2.86 2.16 -14.76
C ARG A 237 2.76 3.23 -13.67
N GLN A 238 3.08 2.91 -12.41
CA GLN A 238 3.19 3.91 -11.33
C GLN A 238 4.24 4.97 -11.66
N ARG A 239 5.40 4.57 -12.18
CA ARG A 239 6.46 5.49 -12.60
C ARG A 239 6.04 6.39 -13.78
N GLU A 240 5.23 5.87 -14.72
CA GLU A 240 4.64 6.67 -15.79
C GLU A 240 3.66 7.72 -15.25
N ILE A 241 2.84 7.37 -14.26
CA ILE A 241 1.93 8.30 -13.59
C ILE A 241 2.75 9.39 -12.88
N GLU A 242 3.78 9.04 -12.14
CA GLU A 242 4.69 10.00 -11.49
C GLU A 242 5.31 10.97 -12.50
N SER A 243 5.70 10.49 -13.68
CA SER A 243 6.17 11.35 -14.78
C SER A 243 5.10 12.37 -15.21
N LYS A 244 3.82 11.98 -15.25
CA LYS A 244 2.71 12.89 -15.56
C LYS A 244 2.46 13.91 -14.45
N GLU A 245 2.59 13.51 -13.20
CA GLU A 245 2.51 14.43 -12.06
C GLU A 245 3.63 15.48 -12.10
N LEU A 246 4.86 15.07 -12.42
CA LEU A 246 5.98 15.99 -12.62
C LEU A 246 5.76 16.96 -13.80
N GLU A 247 5.05 16.52 -14.87
CA GLU A 247 4.63 17.42 -15.95
C GLU A 247 3.63 18.47 -15.43
N PHE A 248 2.66 18.07 -14.59
CA PHE A 248 1.71 19.02 -13.96
C PHE A 248 2.41 19.99 -13.02
N ASP A 249 3.37 19.52 -12.24
CA ASP A 249 4.15 20.38 -11.36
C ASP A 249 5.05 21.35 -12.14
N MET A 250 5.53 20.96 -13.30
CA MET A 250 6.21 21.89 -14.22
C MET A 250 5.25 22.97 -14.72
N ILE A 251 4.00 22.64 -15.06
CA ILE A 251 2.97 23.62 -15.47
C ILE A 251 2.68 24.59 -14.32
N LYS A 252 2.45 24.07 -13.08
CA LYS A 252 2.26 24.89 -11.88
C LYS A 252 3.45 25.80 -11.64
N THR A 253 4.67 25.29 -11.75
CA THR A 253 5.91 26.04 -11.56
C THR A 253 6.09 27.14 -12.60
N LYS A 254 5.76 26.87 -13.85
CA LYS A 254 5.80 27.90 -14.92
C LYS A 254 4.78 29.00 -14.68
N ALA A 255 3.63 28.68 -14.09
CA ALA A 255 2.58 29.63 -13.76
C ALA A 255 2.85 30.44 -12.47
N LEU A 256 3.95 30.16 -11.76
CA LEU A 256 4.39 31.01 -10.66
C LEU A 256 4.87 32.36 -11.20
N ASN A 257 4.51 33.45 -10.50
CA ASN A 257 4.95 34.79 -10.85
C ASN A 257 4.72 35.13 -12.35
N GLU A 258 3.54 34.71 -12.88
CA GLU A 258 3.06 35.12 -14.19
C GLU A 258 1.99 36.21 -14.05
N PHE A 259 1.80 36.97 -15.12
CA PHE A 259 0.68 37.88 -15.27
C PHE A 259 -0.63 37.07 -15.13
N LYS A 260 -1.48 37.47 -14.19
CA LYS A 260 -2.78 36.82 -13.93
C LYS A 260 -3.86 37.85 -13.89
N GLY A 261 -5.06 37.48 -14.29
CA GLY A 261 -6.24 38.30 -14.15
C GLY A 261 -7.43 37.49 -13.67
N ASP A 262 -8.33 38.15 -12.97
CA ASP A 262 -9.61 37.58 -12.57
C ASP A 262 -10.73 38.52 -12.98
N VAL A 263 -11.75 38.00 -13.64
CA VAL A 263 -12.98 38.69 -13.97
C VAL A 263 -14.06 38.18 -13.03
N SER A 264 -14.67 39.09 -12.27
CA SER A 264 -15.82 38.79 -11.42
C SER A 264 -17.02 39.62 -11.86
N ILE A 265 -18.09 38.91 -12.19
CA ILE A 265 -19.38 39.54 -12.57
C ILE A 265 -20.40 39.06 -11.55
N SER A 266 -21.06 39.99 -10.85
CA SER A 266 -22.13 39.67 -9.93
C SER A 266 -23.39 40.45 -10.24
N PHE A 267 -24.51 39.83 -10.08
CA PHE A 267 -25.84 40.40 -10.15
C PHE A 267 -26.62 39.99 -8.92
N GLY A 268 -27.18 40.95 -8.20
CA GLY A 268 -27.88 40.67 -6.96
C GLY A 268 -28.86 41.72 -6.52
N LEU A 269 -29.53 41.39 -5.44
CA LEU A 269 -30.50 42.23 -4.75
C LEU A 269 -29.99 42.51 -3.33
N ILE A 270 -29.98 43.75 -2.95
CA ILE A 270 -29.68 44.19 -1.59
C ILE A 270 -30.97 44.74 -0.99
N GLY A 271 -31.34 44.23 0.16
CA GLY A 271 -32.44 44.73 0.94
C GLY A 271 -31.95 45.10 2.33
N ASP A 272 -32.41 46.23 2.82
CA ASP A 272 -32.21 46.65 4.21
C ASP A 272 -33.50 47.21 4.81
N ASN A 273 -33.78 46.86 6.05
CA ASN A 273 -34.94 47.39 6.78
C ASN A 273 -34.74 47.21 8.28
N SER A 274 -35.40 48.05 9.07
CA SER A 274 -35.44 47.88 10.53
C SER A 274 -36.26 46.66 10.98
N HIS A 275 -37.10 46.09 10.11
CA HIS A 275 -37.91 44.90 10.36
C HIS A 275 -37.52 43.79 9.38
N LEU A 276 -37.25 42.61 9.90
CA LEU A 276 -36.80 41.43 9.12
C LEU A 276 -37.78 41.08 7.99
N ASN A 277 -39.10 41.09 8.23
CA ASN A 277 -40.12 40.73 7.26
C ASN A 277 -40.30 41.73 6.12
N LYS A 278 -39.64 42.89 6.20
CA LYS A 278 -39.70 43.96 5.20
C LYS A 278 -38.40 44.18 4.43
N VAL A 279 -37.39 43.34 4.67
CA VAL A 279 -36.04 43.49 4.03
C VAL A 279 -36.13 43.46 2.52
N TYR A 280 -37.10 42.72 1.94
CA TYR A 280 -37.26 42.63 0.49
C TYR A 280 -38.44 43.47 -0.07
N ASN A 281 -39.06 44.35 0.70
CA ASN A 281 -40.16 45.13 0.18
C ASN A 281 -39.74 46.11 -0.91
N ASN A 282 -38.50 46.65 -0.86
CA ASN A 282 -37.92 47.52 -1.87
C ASN A 282 -36.45 47.18 -2.10
N PRO A 283 -36.14 46.00 -2.70
CA PRO A 283 -34.77 45.61 -2.90
C PRO A 283 -34.09 46.47 -3.97
N THR A 284 -32.84 46.83 -3.74
CA THR A 284 -32.01 47.54 -4.70
C THR A 284 -31.21 46.53 -5.55
N GLN A 285 -31.21 46.70 -6.86
CA GLN A 285 -30.34 45.92 -7.74
C GLN A 285 -28.90 46.40 -7.60
N ASN A 286 -27.98 45.43 -7.53
CA ASN A 286 -26.55 45.69 -7.33
C ASN A 286 -25.68 44.93 -8.33
N PRO A 287 -25.71 45.30 -9.63
CA PRO A 287 -24.80 44.70 -10.60
C PRO A 287 -23.37 45.20 -10.36
N ARG A 288 -22.40 44.28 -10.34
CA ARG A 288 -20.97 44.59 -10.20
C ARG A 288 -20.16 43.86 -11.22
N VAL A 289 -19.22 44.56 -11.83
CA VAL A 289 -18.18 43.96 -12.66
C VAL A 289 -16.84 44.43 -12.11
N SER A 290 -15.98 43.44 -11.81
CA SER A 290 -14.63 43.70 -11.33
C SER A 290 -13.64 42.97 -12.18
N ILE A 291 -12.60 43.63 -12.63
CA ILE A 291 -11.47 43.03 -13.32
C ILE A 291 -10.23 43.38 -12.53
N SER A 292 -9.53 42.36 -12.09
CA SER A 292 -8.27 42.52 -11.35
C SER A 292 -7.12 41.86 -12.13
N PHE A 293 -5.97 42.50 -12.09
CA PHE A 293 -4.74 42.01 -12.67
C PHE A 293 -3.64 41.97 -11.62
N ALA A 294 -2.93 40.89 -11.54
CA ALA A 294 -1.71 40.72 -10.74
C ALA A 294 -0.50 40.69 -11.67
N VAL A 295 0.36 41.69 -11.55
CA VAL A 295 1.56 41.84 -12.36
C VAL A 295 2.78 41.73 -11.45
N PRO A 296 3.49 40.55 -11.44
CA PRO A 296 4.73 40.47 -10.70
C PRO A 296 5.80 41.28 -11.40
N ILE A 297 6.44 42.19 -10.67
CA ILE A 297 7.47 43.08 -11.24
C ILE A 297 8.83 42.42 -11.19
N PHE A 298 9.15 41.78 -10.07
CA PHE A 298 10.47 41.17 -9.87
C PHE A 298 10.38 40.01 -8.87
N ASP A 299 10.99 38.84 -9.19
CA ASP A 299 10.92 37.64 -8.39
C ASP A 299 12.31 37.15 -7.90
N TRP A 300 13.34 37.97 -8.03
CA TRP A 300 14.72 37.66 -7.61
C TRP A 300 15.28 36.33 -8.20
N GLY A 301 14.68 35.86 -9.29
CA GLY A 301 15.07 34.64 -9.97
C GLY A 301 14.43 33.35 -9.38
N GLU A 302 13.45 33.46 -8.48
CA GLU A 302 12.77 32.33 -7.86
C GLU A 302 12.15 31.38 -8.90
N LYS A 303 11.36 31.90 -9.84
CA LYS A 303 10.75 31.12 -10.92
C LYS A 303 11.79 30.33 -11.73
N LYS A 304 12.88 30.99 -12.09
CA LYS A 304 13.97 30.35 -12.85
C LYS A 304 14.64 29.23 -12.07
N ALA A 305 14.85 29.43 -10.76
CA ALA A 305 15.44 28.41 -9.88
C ALA A 305 14.49 27.23 -9.72
N ARG A 306 13.19 27.47 -9.48
CA ARG A 306 12.17 26.42 -9.37
C ARG A 306 12.01 25.60 -10.66
N ILE A 307 12.01 26.25 -11.83
CA ILE A 307 11.98 25.56 -13.13
C ILE A 307 13.21 24.68 -13.33
N LYS A 308 14.41 25.15 -12.91
CA LYS A 308 15.60 24.30 -12.98
C LYS A 308 15.50 23.09 -12.06
N ALA A 309 15.03 23.26 -10.83
CA ALA A 309 14.80 22.18 -9.89
C ALA A 309 13.81 21.15 -10.46
N GLN A 310 12.70 21.61 -11.01
CA GLN A 310 11.68 20.72 -11.61
C GLN A 310 12.21 19.95 -12.83
N LYS A 311 13.05 20.57 -13.66
CA LYS A 311 13.73 19.86 -14.77
C LYS A 311 14.66 18.76 -14.27
N MET A 312 15.35 18.98 -13.15
CA MET A 312 16.19 17.94 -12.56
C MET A 312 15.35 16.80 -11.99
N ALA A 313 14.22 17.10 -11.33
CA ALA A 313 13.27 16.09 -10.87
C ALA A 313 12.75 15.21 -12.02
N GLN A 314 12.35 15.82 -13.14
CA GLN A 314 11.96 15.08 -14.34
C GLN A 314 13.10 14.21 -14.88
N ARG A 315 14.33 14.72 -14.87
CA ARG A 315 15.49 13.95 -15.34
C ARG A 315 15.81 12.78 -14.41
N ILE A 316 15.69 12.96 -13.10
CA ILE A 316 15.85 11.87 -12.12
C ILE A 316 14.80 10.79 -12.37
N ASN A 317 13.53 11.14 -12.47
CA ASN A 317 12.44 10.18 -12.74
C ASN A 317 12.66 9.38 -14.04
N GLU A 318 13.17 10.04 -15.10
CA GLU A 318 13.51 9.37 -16.36
C GLU A 318 14.63 8.32 -16.18
N LEU A 319 15.67 8.65 -15.40
CA LEU A 319 16.78 7.73 -15.12
C LEU A 319 16.29 6.55 -14.25
N GLU A 320 15.52 6.82 -13.21
CA GLU A 320 14.91 5.79 -12.34
C GLU A 320 13.98 4.87 -13.14
N PHE A 321 13.23 5.40 -14.12
CA PHE A 321 12.40 4.56 -14.99
C PHE A 321 13.24 3.59 -15.84
N GLN A 322 14.42 4.01 -16.30
CA GLN A 322 15.34 3.12 -17.01
C GLN A 322 15.98 2.10 -16.07
N GLU A 323 16.33 2.51 -14.85
CA GLU A 323 16.88 1.64 -13.81
C GLU A 323 15.86 0.56 -13.41
N ASP A 324 14.60 0.96 -13.13
CA ASP A 324 13.51 0.03 -12.82
C ASP A 324 13.33 -1.06 -13.89
N LYS A 325 13.47 -0.71 -15.18
CA LYS A 325 13.41 -1.69 -16.29
C LYS A 325 14.56 -2.70 -16.23
N VAL A 326 15.77 -2.21 -15.97
CA VAL A 326 16.93 -3.08 -15.85
C VAL A 326 16.80 -4.00 -14.63
N ASP A 327 16.31 -3.47 -13.51
CA ASP A 327 16.10 -4.26 -12.29
C ASP A 327 15.04 -5.33 -12.46
N ILE A 328 13.94 -5.02 -13.14
CA ILE A 328 12.91 -6.02 -13.49
C ILE A 328 13.53 -7.15 -14.33
N GLU A 329 14.30 -6.80 -15.36
CA GLU A 329 14.96 -7.80 -16.20
C GLU A 329 15.97 -8.65 -15.39
N LEU A 330 16.78 -8.03 -14.54
CA LEU A 330 17.75 -8.72 -13.69
C LEU A 330 17.04 -9.69 -12.73
N ASN A 331 15.97 -9.25 -12.07
CA ASN A 331 15.21 -10.08 -11.15
C ASN A 331 14.57 -11.30 -11.87
N ILE A 332 13.99 -11.10 -13.05
CA ILE A 332 13.42 -12.21 -13.84
C ILE A 332 14.54 -13.19 -14.26
N ARG A 333 15.69 -12.70 -14.71
CA ARG A 333 16.84 -13.55 -15.07
C ARG A 333 17.36 -14.34 -13.87
N GLN A 334 17.40 -13.74 -12.69
CA GLN A 334 17.85 -14.40 -11.46
C GLN A 334 16.88 -15.53 -11.07
N VAL A 335 15.58 -15.25 -11.01
CA VAL A 335 14.57 -16.22 -10.66
C VAL A 335 14.51 -17.36 -11.68
N TRP A 336 14.63 -17.05 -12.96
CA TRP A 336 14.69 -18.08 -14.01
C TRP A 336 15.90 -19.01 -13.86
N ARG A 337 17.11 -18.45 -13.57
CA ARG A 337 18.29 -19.27 -13.31
C ARG A 337 18.14 -20.14 -12.06
N ASN A 338 17.53 -19.60 -11.01
CA ASN A 338 17.24 -20.35 -9.79
C ASN A 338 16.29 -21.51 -10.08
N LEU A 339 15.25 -21.31 -10.89
CA LEU A 339 14.31 -22.36 -11.28
C LEU A 339 15.00 -23.49 -12.05
N GLU A 340 15.88 -23.17 -13.01
CA GLU A 340 16.62 -24.20 -13.76
C GLU A 340 17.61 -24.96 -12.86
N ASN A 341 18.24 -24.29 -11.91
CA ASN A 341 19.09 -24.93 -10.90
C ASN A 341 18.27 -25.85 -9.98
N LEU A 342 17.15 -25.36 -9.43
CA LEU A 342 16.27 -26.15 -8.56
C LEU A 342 15.72 -27.37 -9.26
N ARG A 343 15.37 -27.27 -10.54
CA ARG A 343 14.94 -28.40 -11.35
C ARG A 343 16.00 -29.51 -11.42
N THR A 344 17.26 -29.13 -11.53
CA THR A 344 18.39 -30.10 -11.51
C THR A 344 18.60 -30.65 -10.10
N GLN A 345 18.54 -29.80 -9.07
CA GLN A 345 18.67 -30.22 -7.68
C GLN A 345 17.60 -31.21 -7.25
N ILE A 346 16.35 -31.04 -7.68
CA ILE A 346 15.25 -31.96 -7.38
C ILE A 346 15.57 -33.36 -7.89
N LYS A 347 16.01 -33.50 -9.15
CA LYS A 347 16.39 -34.83 -9.71
C LYS A 347 17.51 -35.51 -8.94
N ILE A 348 18.53 -34.69 -8.56
CA ILE A 348 19.66 -35.20 -7.77
C ILE A 348 19.18 -35.59 -6.36
N ALA A 349 18.35 -34.77 -5.72
CA ALA A 349 17.84 -35.05 -4.39
C ALA A 349 16.93 -36.27 -4.37
N GLU A 350 16.07 -36.46 -5.37
CA GLU A 350 15.23 -37.62 -5.54
C GLU A 350 16.08 -38.94 -5.63
N GLN A 351 17.10 -38.94 -6.49
CA GLN A 351 18.00 -40.04 -6.62
C GLN A 351 18.79 -40.33 -5.33
N ASN A 352 19.19 -39.23 -4.62
CA ASN A 352 19.86 -39.37 -3.34
C ASN A 352 18.95 -40.01 -2.26
N VAL A 353 17.66 -39.66 -2.23
CA VAL A 353 16.70 -40.31 -1.33
C VAL A 353 16.58 -41.79 -1.65
N GLN A 354 16.42 -42.16 -2.93
CA GLN A 354 16.33 -43.56 -3.36
C GLN A 354 17.59 -44.35 -2.95
N ASN A 355 18.78 -43.81 -3.21
CA ASN A 355 20.03 -44.44 -2.83
C ASN A 355 20.21 -44.56 -1.31
N ALA A 356 19.85 -43.49 -0.56
CA ALA A 356 19.92 -43.53 0.89
C ALA A 356 18.92 -44.51 1.49
N GLN A 357 17.74 -44.68 0.92
CA GLN A 357 16.76 -45.66 1.34
C GLN A 357 17.30 -47.09 1.13
N LEU A 358 17.80 -47.38 -0.07
CA LEU A 358 18.40 -48.67 -0.36
C LEU A 358 19.58 -49.01 0.57
N THR A 359 20.43 -48.01 0.83
CA THR A 359 21.56 -48.13 1.76
C THR A 359 21.09 -48.42 3.19
N TYR A 360 20.07 -47.73 3.65
CA TYR A 360 19.47 -47.93 4.95
C TYR A 360 18.89 -49.33 5.09
N ASP A 361 18.08 -49.81 4.13
CA ASP A 361 17.43 -51.09 4.15
C ASP A 361 18.45 -52.26 4.18
N LEU A 362 19.51 -52.13 3.37
CA LEU A 362 20.61 -53.10 3.35
C LEU A 362 21.33 -53.18 4.69
N ASN A 363 21.67 -52.01 5.25
CA ASN A 363 22.42 -51.95 6.53
C ASN A 363 21.53 -52.27 7.73
N GLN A 364 20.21 -52.08 7.67
CA GLN A 364 19.29 -52.59 8.70
C GLN A 364 19.35 -54.10 8.84
N THR A 365 19.47 -54.83 7.71
CA THR A 365 19.66 -56.29 7.73
C THR A 365 21.00 -56.68 8.37
N ARG A 366 22.09 -56.05 7.95
CA ARG A 366 23.44 -56.30 8.52
C ARG A 366 23.50 -55.96 10.03
N TYR A 367 22.80 -54.92 10.47
CA TYR A 367 22.71 -54.59 11.90
C TYR A 367 22.00 -55.69 12.71
N ARG A 368 20.93 -56.24 12.18
CA ARG A 368 20.23 -57.39 12.82
C ARG A 368 21.12 -58.62 12.91
N GLU A 369 21.95 -58.88 11.90
CA GLU A 369 22.92 -59.95 11.86
C GLU A 369 24.15 -59.72 12.75
N GLY A 370 24.38 -58.46 13.15
CA GLY A 370 25.50 -58.06 14.02
C GLY A 370 26.76 -57.67 13.27
N ASP A 371 26.69 -57.48 11.95
CA ASP A 371 27.82 -57.15 11.08
C ASP A 371 28.21 -55.66 11.16
N ILE A 372 27.35 -54.82 11.66
CA ILE A 372 27.61 -53.38 11.89
C ILE A 372 27.14 -52.95 13.27
N THR A 373 27.74 -51.87 13.77
CA THR A 373 27.45 -51.28 15.09
C THR A 373 26.18 -50.45 15.07
N GLY A 374 25.59 -50.21 16.25
CA GLY A 374 24.45 -49.32 16.41
C GLY A 374 24.76 -47.85 16.00
N MET A 375 26.04 -47.43 16.17
CA MET A 375 26.50 -46.11 15.72
C MET A 375 26.46 -45.97 14.19
N GLU A 376 26.98 -46.98 13.47
CA GLU A 376 26.92 -47.01 11.99
C GLU A 376 25.48 -47.01 11.48
N MET A 377 24.60 -47.81 12.12
CA MET A 377 23.17 -47.82 11.76
C MET A 377 22.50 -46.48 11.97
N SER A 378 22.77 -45.80 13.11
CA SER A 378 22.28 -44.46 13.40
C SER A 378 22.75 -43.44 12.33
N GLN A 379 24.00 -43.57 11.84
CA GLN A 379 24.52 -42.70 10.78
C GLN A 379 23.77 -42.91 9.45
N PHE A 380 23.44 -44.12 9.03
CA PHE A 380 22.66 -44.38 7.83
C PHE A 380 21.24 -43.84 7.96
N GLN A 381 20.63 -43.97 9.14
CA GLN A 381 19.30 -43.39 9.40
C GLN A 381 19.32 -41.87 9.31
N THR A 382 20.25 -41.20 9.97
CA THR A 382 20.39 -39.73 9.89
C THR A 382 20.66 -39.27 8.46
N GLN A 383 21.45 -40.03 7.69
CA GLN A 383 21.69 -39.74 6.28
C GLN A 383 20.40 -39.83 5.44
N LEU A 384 19.57 -40.84 5.64
CA LEU A 384 18.29 -41.00 4.97
C LEU A 384 17.35 -39.82 5.30
N SER A 385 17.18 -39.52 6.58
CA SER A 385 16.36 -38.39 7.04
C SER A 385 16.79 -37.06 6.42
N ASN A 386 18.09 -36.75 6.45
CA ASN A 386 18.63 -35.56 5.84
C ASN A 386 18.37 -35.48 4.32
N LYS A 387 18.42 -36.62 3.60
CA LYS A 387 18.11 -36.64 2.16
C LYS A 387 16.62 -36.43 1.90
N LYS A 388 15.72 -37.02 2.73
CA LYS A 388 14.27 -36.75 2.67
C LYS A 388 13.97 -35.29 2.89
N ILE A 389 14.54 -34.66 3.93
CA ILE A 389 14.38 -33.21 4.23
C ILE A 389 14.87 -32.38 3.04
N THR A 390 16.07 -32.67 2.53
CA THR A 390 16.64 -31.91 1.39
C THR A 390 15.79 -32.02 0.14
N TYR A 391 15.22 -33.17 -0.16
CA TYR A 391 14.31 -33.39 -1.28
C TYR A 391 13.02 -32.55 -1.12
N THR A 392 12.36 -32.64 0.03
CA THR A 392 11.15 -31.87 0.33
C THR A 392 11.42 -30.36 0.22
N GLN A 393 12.55 -29.89 0.77
CA GLN A 393 12.95 -28.48 0.67
C GLN A 393 13.16 -28.04 -0.78
N ALA A 394 13.80 -28.88 -1.62
CA ALA A 394 14.02 -28.55 -3.02
C ALA A 394 12.70 -28.43 -3.80
N LEU A 395 11.73 -29.30 -3.51
CA LEU A 395 10.38 -29.25 -4.08
C LEU A 395 9.65 -27.97 -3.71
N ILE A 396 9.67 -27.60 -2.43
CA ILE A 396 9.05 -26.39 -1.90
C ILE A 396 9.69 -25.14 -2.53
N ASN A 397 11.03 -25.08 -2.51
CA ASN A 397 11.77 -23.94 -3.08
C ASN A 397 11.42 -23.73 -4.57
N TYR A 398 11.27 -24.82 -5.34
CA TYR A 398 10.86 -24.71 -6.73
C TYR A 398 9.46 -24.14 -6.88
N ARG A 399 8.50 -24.54 -6.03
CA ARG A 399 7.13 -24.01 -6.06
C ARG A 399 7.09 -22.51 -5.72
N ILE A 400 7.84 -22.11 -4.69
CA ILE A 400 7.95 -20.71 -4.27
C ILE A 400 8.60 -19.87 -5.38
N GLU A 401 9.69 -20.39 -5.99
CA GLU A 401 10.40 -19.66 -7.04
C GLU A 401 9.56 -19.56 -8.32
N LEU A 402 8.75 -20.56 -8.63
CA LEU A 402 7.79 -20.50 -9.73
C LEU A 402 6.72 -19.42 -9.48
N LEU A 403 6.21 -19.30 -8.24
CA LEU A 403 5.30 -18.23 -7.86
C LEU A 403 5.99 -16.85 -7.97
N ASN A 404 7.24 -16.75 -7.52
CA ASN A 404 8.04 -15.53 -7.69
C ASN A 404 8.15 -15.12 -9.17
N LEU A 405 8.39 -16.07 -10.06
CA LEU A 405 8.44 -15.78 -11.50
C LEU A 405 7.08 -15.31 -12.04
N LYS A 406 5.99 -15.96 -11.63
CA LYS A 406 4.63 -15.57 -12.00
C LYS A 406 4.32 -14.14 -11.57
N ILE A 407 4.67 -13.78 -10.33
CA ILE A 407 4.48 -12.43 -9.78
C ILE A 407 5.38 -11.41 -10.51
N LEU A 408 6.64 -11.75 -10.79
CA LEU A 408 7.58 -10.87 -11.47
C LEU A 408 7.20 -10.61 -12.93
N SER A 409 6.68 -11.61 -13.63
CA SER A 409 6.25 -11.47 -15.02
C SER A 409 4.79 -11.08 -15.18
N LEU A 410 4.00 -11.10 -14.09
CA LEU A 410 2.52 -11.01 -14.08
C LEU A 410 1.86 -11.99 -15.05
N TYR A 411 2.48 -13.16 -15.25
CA TYR A 411 2.03 -14.18 -16.18
C TYR A 411 2.11 -15.58 -15.57
N ASP A 412 1.04 -16.34 -15.68
CA ASP A 412 0.99 -17.76 -15.30
C ASP A 412 1.41 -18.65 -16.46
N PHE A 413 2.66 -19.15 -16.39
CA PHE A 413 3.24 -20.02 -17.42
C PHE A 413 2.63 -21.44 -17.43
N ASP A 414 1.92 -21.82 -16.39
CA ASP A 414 1.24 -23.12 -16.28
C ASP A 414 -0.09 -23.08 -17.05
N LYS A 415 -0.84 -21.99 -16.86
CA LYS A 415 -2.16 -21.77 -17.46
C LYS A 415 -2.10 -20.96 -18.76
N ASN A 416 -0.97 -20.37 -19.10
CA ASN A 416 -0.76 -19.43 -20.22
C ASN A 416 -1.75 -18.25 -20.21
N ILE A 417 -1.95 -17.63 -19.05
CA ILE A 417 -2.83 -16.46 -18.84
C ILE A 417 -2.12 -15.37 -18.06
N PRO A 418 -2.42 -14.09 -18.32
CA PRO A 418 -1.95 -13.01 -17.46
C PRO A 418 -2.58 -13.12 -16.05
N LEU A 419 -1.79 -12.84 -14.99
CA LEU A 419 -2.28 -12.86 -13.60
C LEU A 419 -3.20 -11.69 -13.27
N VAL A 420 -2.88 -10.51 -13.82
CA VAL A 420 -3.67 -9.30 -13.62
C VAL A 420 -3.98 -8.70 -15.00
N PRO A 421 -5.22 -8.72 -15.46
CA PRO A 421 -5.58 -8.03 -16.68
C PRO A 421 -5.45 -6.52 -16.44
N MET A 422 -4.51 -5.85 -17.08
CA MET A 422 -4.32 -4.39 -17.02
C MET A 422 -5.63 -3.62 -17.34
N LYS A 423 -6.48 -4.17 -18.21
CA LYS A 423 -7.80 -3.60 -18.52
C LYS A 423 -8.72 -3.49 -17.32
N ASP A 424 -8.68 -4.45 -16.39
CA ASP A 424 -9.57 -4.47 -15.23
C ASP A 424 -9.16 -3.44 -14.16
N ILE A 425 -7.90 -2.98 -14.19
CA ILE A 425 -7.39 -1.93 -13.30
C ILE A 425 -7.72 -0.54 -13.84
N ILE A 426 -7.65 -0.36 -15.16
CA ILE A 426 -7.83 0.93 -15.85
C ILE A 426 -9.30 1.19 -16.20
N ASP A 427 -10.06 0.17 -16.59
CA ASP A 427 -11.42 0.29 -17.17
C ASP A 427 -12.58 0.14 -16.16
N LYS A 428 -12.33 0.05 -14.85
CA LYS A 428 -13.41 0.18 -13.85
C LYS A 428 -13.82 1.66 -13.71
N LYS A 429 -14.36 2.22 -14.80
CA LYS A 429 -15.11 3.47 -14.79
C LYS A 429 -16.56 3.22 -14.40
#